data_3ce038411f9435e5a688b677a6c7e7f7
#
_entry.id   3ce038411f9435e5a688b677a6c7e7f7
#
_cell.length_a   1.000
_cell.length_b   1.000
_cell.length_c   1.000
_cell.angle_alpha   90.00
_cell.angle_beta   90.00
_cell.angle_gamma   90.00
#
_symmetry.space_group_name_H-M   'P 1'
#
loop_
_entity.id
_entity.type
_entity.pdbx_description
1 polymer ?
#
loop_
_entity_poly.entity_id
_entity_poly.type
_entity_poly.pdbx_seq_one_letter_code
_entity_poly.pdbx_strand_id
1 'polypeptide(L)'
;MKLHKRKILIFTYYWPPSGGSGVQRWLYFSKFLKNLGWEPIVITVKKSKASYPVFDNSLESYINNLIVHKTDTLEPLKLYSKIFYGNSKEGIQKGEVLKKNFFHHFAAFVRGNFFIPDARIGWVSYALNKGREIIKKEGIKYIVTTGPPHSSHLIGLKLKKEFSVKWIADFRDPWTSMFYIKEMYRTRFAQKRDENFEKNVLKNADKIITTIGELFHDELIQKANISQKKLFAIPNGYDSDLINSVDQKLNSTFHIVYSGLLTNNHSFKPFFLILKDLKSYYPKLKLKVSLAGQVSEDVDLFIKENTDKITYENNGYLPHFKSIKLIKKANLLLNFTYNSDSNDKMIPGKILEYIATGIPILSIGNSNNYLSRFLSKGSCAKTFSDNDLKEMKFYVKMVIDSFIKNKPLNNSFPNIENYSRIALTKKLSNIISKQ
;
A
#
# COMPACT_ATOMS: atom_id res chain seq x y z
N MET A 1 2.14 40.28 7.37
CA MET A 1 3.34 39.57 6.87
C MET A 1 2.92 38.28 6.22
N LYS A 2 3.04 38.09 4.91
CA LYS A 2 2.88 36.80 4.28
C LYS A 2 4.02 35.89 4.78
N LEU A 3 3.75 34.95 5.65
CA LEU A 3 4.70 33.91 6.03
C LEU A 3 5.22 33.25 4.74
N HIS A 4 6.51 33.38 4.46
CA HIS A 4 7.13 32.69 3.33
C HIS A 4 6.98 31.17 3.54
N LYS A 5 6.10 30.55 2.76
CA LYS A 5 5.89 29.10 2.81
C LYS A 5 7.17 28.38 2.40
N ARG A 6 7.55 27.38 3.18
CA ARG A 6 8.70 26.52 2.87
C ARG A 6 8.35 25.60 1.71
N LYS A 7 9.05 25.69 0.60
CA LYS A 7 8.80 24.87 -0.59
C LYS A 7 9.43 23.49 -0.44
N ILE A 8 8.69 22.45 -0.88
CA ILE A 8 9.16 21.07 -0.90
C ILE A 8 8.80 20.43 -2.25
N LEU A 9 9.78 19.88 -2.95
CA LEU A 9 9.61 19.25 -4.24
C LEU A 9 9.50 17.73 -4.09
N ILE A 10 8.40 17.15 -4.56
CA ILE A 10 8.02 15.76 -4.36
C ILE A 10 8.03 15.02 -5.69
N PHE A 11 8.81 13.97 -5.81
CA PHE A 11 8.86 13.08 -6.96
C PHE A 11 8.08 11.81 -6.67
N THR A 12 6.95 11.63 -7.34
CA THR A 12 6.10 10.44 -7.21
C THR A 12 5.55 10.03 -8.58
N TYR A 13 5.81 8.79 -8.98
CA TYR A 13 5.29 8.27 -10.24
C TYR A 13 3.77 8.02 -10.17
N TYR A 14 3.31 7.39 -9.07
CA TYR A 14 1.88 7.12 -8.85
C TYR A 14 1.21 8.33 -8.20
N TRP A 15 0.35 8.99 -8.97
CA TRP A 15 -0.38 10.20 -8.59
C TRP A 15 -1.77 10.19 -9.22
N PRO A 16 -2.80 10.85 -8.65
CA PRO A 16 -4.12 10.90 -9.28
C PRO A 16 -4.03 11.26 -10.78
N PRO A 17 -4.76 10.56 -11.66
CA PRO A 17 -5.84 9.61 -11.40
C PRO A 17 -5.42 8.14 -11.22
N SER A 18 -4.16 7.84 -10.91
CA SER A 18 -3.80 6.48 -10.51
C SER A 18 -4.52 6.12 -9.22
N GLY A 19 -5.02 4.89 -9.13
CA GLY A 19 -5.61 4.31 -7.92
C GLY A 19 -4.59 3.52 -7.09
N GLY A 20 -5.09 2.91 -6.02
CA GLY A 20 -4.33 2.06 -5.12
C GLY A 20 -3.67 2.78 -3.95
N SER A 21 -3.20 2.00 -2.97
CA SER A 21 -2.62 2.50 -1.71
C SER A 21 -1.37 3.36 -1.91
N GLY A 22 -0.60 3.09 -2.97
CA GLY A 22 0.64 3.81 -3.28
C GLY A 22 0.46 5.30 -3.61
N VAL A 23 -0.75 5.70 -4.06
CA VAL A 23 -1.07 7.08 -4.41
C VAL A 23 -1.44 7.90 -3.17
N GLN A 24 -2.21 7.31 -2.28
CA GLN A 24 -2.85 8.03 -1.18
C GLN A 24 -1.84 8.67 -0.22
N ARG A 25 -0.73 8.00 0.07
CA ARG A 25 0.27 8.48 1.03
C ARG A 25 0.75 9.90 0.73
N TRP A 26 1.33 10.13 -0.45
CA TRP A 26 1.86 11.47 -0.80
C TRP A 26 0.78 12.44 -1.26
N LEU A 27 -0.37 11.97 -1.71
CA LEU A 27 -1.54 12.80 -1.93
C LEU A 27 -1.98 13.49 -0.63
N TYR A 28 -2.17 12.73 0.43
CA TYR A 28 -2.60 13.26 1.72
C TYR A 28 -1.49 14.04 2.43
N PHE A 29 -0.23 13.60 2.38
CA PHE A 29 0.88 14.41 2.87
C PHE A 29 0.94 15.76 2.16
N SER A 30 0.82 15.80 0.86
CA SER A 30 0.81 17.06 0.10
C SER A 30 -0.37 17.96 0.50
N LYS A 31 -1.57 17.39 0.66
CA LYS A 31 -2.75 18.11 1.11
C LYS A 31 -2.54 18.76 2.48
N PHE A 32 -2.09 17.99 3.47
CA PHE A 32 -2.00 18.46 4.85
C PHE A 32 -0.73 19.26 5.15
N LEU A 33 0.37 19.06 4.44
CA LEU A 33 1.58 19.89 4.56
C LEU A 33 1.29 21.37 4.29
N LYS A 34 0.33 21.69 3.39
CA LYS A 34 -0.07 23.08 3.14
C LYS A 34 -0.57 23.79 4.41
N ASN A 35 -1.28 23.07 5.26
CA ASN A 35 -1.82 23.57 6.53
C ASN A 35 -0.72 23.74 7.60
N LEU A 36 0.48 23.19 7.35
CA LEU A 36 1.64 23.24 8.25
C LEU A 36 2.74 24.21 7.74
N GLY A 37 2.39 25.14 6.86
CA GLY A 37 3.30 26.17 6.37
C GLY A 37 4.26 25.69 5.26
N TRP A 38 3.95 24.56 4.61
CA TRP A 38 4.68 24.07 3.44
C TRP A 38 3.96 24.41 2.14
N GLU A 39 4.71 24.52 1.06
CA GLU A 39 4.21 24.57 -0.31
C GLU A 39 4.70 23.35 -1.09
N PRO A 40 3.93 22.27 -1.13
CA PRO A 40 4.26 21.08 -1.90
C PRO A 40 4.17 21.37 -3.40
N ILE A 41 5.24 21.03 -4.12
CA ILE A 41 5.31 21.04 -5.58
C ILE A 41 5.55 19.58 -6.00
N VAL A 42 4.67 19.02 -6.82
CA VAL A 42 4.71 17.61 -7.20
C VAL A 42 5.17 17.47 -8.65
N ILE A 43 6.13 16.58 -8.89
CA ILE A 43 6.48 16.08 -10.22
C ILE A 43 5.98 14.64 -10.34
N THR A 44 5.20 14.39 -11.40
CA THR A 44 4.64 13.07 -11.72
C THR A 44 4.64 12.83 -13.24
N VAL A 45 4.20 11.66 -13.66
CA VAL A 45 4.11 11.29 -15.07
C VAL A 45 2.77 11.72 -15.67
N LYS A 46 2.73 12.05 -16.97
CA LYS A 46 1.51 12.32 -17.73
C LYS A 46 0.64 11.04 -17.79
N LYS A 47 -0.67 11.15 -17.50
CA LYS A 47 -1.65 10.05 -17.56
C LYS A 47 -1.57 9.25 -18.88
N SER A 48 -1.47 9.96 -20.01
CA SER A 48 -1.40 9.35 -21.36
C SER A 48 -0.17 8.48 -21.60
N LYS A 49 0.91 8.72 -20.83
CA LYS A 49 2.19 8.01 -20.94
C LYS A 49 2.41 6.98 -19.84
N ALA A 50 1.73 7.15 -18.71
CA ALA A 50 1.88 6.29 -17.54
C ALA A 50 1.34 4.87 -17.77
N SER A 51 1.95 3.89 -17.08
CA SER A 51 1.43 2.54 -16.93
C SER A 51 0.86 2.38 -15.52
N TYR A 52 -0.33 2.93 -15.30
CA TYR A 52 -1.03 2.78 -14.04
C TYR A 52 -1.81 1.46 -14.02
N PRO A 53 -1.67 0.65 -12.97
CA PRO A 53 -2.39 -0.63 -12.89
C PRO A 53 -3.89 -0.43 -12.67
N VAL A 54 -4.28 0.65 -12.01
CA VAL A 54 -5.68 0.97 -11.65
C VAL A 54 -5.88 2.47 -11.73
N PHE A 55 -7.08 2.89 -12.12
CA PHE A 55 -7.50 4.28 -12.14
C PHE A 55 -8.56 4.56 -11.06
N ASP A 56 -8.41 5.69 -10.37
CA ASP A 56 -9.38 6.23 -9.42
C ASP A 56 -9.53 7.74 -9.63
N ASN A 57 -10.47 8.12 -10.46
CA ASN A 57 -10.73 9.53 -10.76
C ASN A 57 -11.31 10.29 -9.54
N SER A 58 -11.83 9.59 -8.52
CA SER A 58 -12.34 10.25 -7.31
C SER A 58 -11.25 10.98 -6.54
N LEU A 59 -9.99 10.57 -6.71
CA LEU A 59 -8.85 11.20 -6.07
C LEU A 59 -8.43 12.54 -6.73
N GLU A 60 -8.95 12.85 -7.93
CA GLU A 60 -8.59 14.11 -8.61
C GLU A 60 -9.11 15.35 -7.87
N SER A 61 -10.22 15.24 -7.15
CA SER A 61 -10.76 16.34 -6.34
C SER A 61 -9.81 16.81 -5.24
N TYR A 62 -8.91 15.95 -4.75
CA TYR A 62 -7.96 16.28 -3.69
C TYR A 62 -6.74 17.09 -4.16
N ILE A 63 -6.48 17.15 -5.48
CA ILE A 63 -5.31 17.82 -6.06
C ILE A 63 -5.57 19.24 -6.56
N ASN A 64 -6.81 19.72 -6.58
CA ASN A 64 -7.20 20.99 -7.19
C ASN A 64 -6.39 22.21 -6.69
N ASN A 65 -5.87 22.16 -5.49
CA ASN A 65 -5.08 23.24 -4.87
C ASN A 65 -3.59 22.90 -4.75
N LEU A 66 -3.08 21.90 -5.47
CA LEU A 66 -1.67 21.51 -5.45
C LEU A 66 -0.97 21.90 -6.75
N ILE A 67 0.28 22.31 -6.65
CA ILE A 67 1.13 22.57 -7.81
C ILE A 67 1.65 21.23 -8.32
N VAL A 68 1.24 20.81 -9.51
CA VAL A 68 1.58 19.49 -10.09
C VAL A 68 2.16 19.67 -11.49
N HIS A 69 3.41 19.27 -11.67
CA HIS A 69 4.08 19.20 -12.96
C HIS A 69 4.07 17.77 -13.49
N LYS A 70 3.55 17.59 -14.71
CA LYS A 70 3.44 16.28 -15.37
C LYS A 70 4.49 16.16 -16.46
N THR A 71 5.33 15.13 -16.41
CA THR A 71 6.41 14.86 -17.37
C THR A 71 6.11 13.67 -18.26
N ASP A 72 6.85 13.55 -19.35
CA ASP A 72 6.86 12.34 -20.16
C ASP A 72 7.61 11.21 -19.46
N THR A 73 7.50 10.01 -20.00
CA THR A 73 8.26 8.81 -19.62
C THR A 73 8.48 7.95 -20.85
N LEU A 74 9.56 7.19 -20.86
CA LEU A 74 9.84 6.15 -21.84
C LEU A 74 9.66 4.78 -21.18
N GLU A 75 8.58 4.07 -21.54
CA GLU A 75 8.26 2.75 -20.98
C GLU A 75 8.17 1.69 -22.08
N PRO A 76 9.31 1.11 -22.49
CA PRO A 76 9.35 0.13 -23.57
C PRO A 76 8.48 -1.11 -23.30
N LEU A 77 8.33 -1.51 -22.02
CA LEU A 77 7.47 -2.64 -21.66
C LEU A 77 5.98 -2.39 -21.93
N LYS A 78 5.53 -1.12 -22.00
CA LYS A 78 4.17 -0.78 -22.42
C LYS A 78 3.97 -1.05 -23.91
N LEU A 79 5.00 -0.82 -24.72
CA LEU A 79 4.99 -1.15 -26.14
C LEU A 79 4.98 -2.66 -26.34
N TYR A 80 5.81 -3.38 -25.58
CA TYR A 80 5.86 -4.85 -25.59
C TYR A 80 4.50 -5.47 -25.23
N SER A 81 3.84 -5.00 -24.16
CA SER A 81 2.53 -5.54 -23.76
C SER A 81 1.44 -5.29 -24.82
N LYS A 82 1.48 -4.16 -25.51
CA LYS A 82 0.57 -3.89 -26.65
C LYS A 82 0.79 -4.82 -27.83
N ILE A 83 2.04 -5.14 -28.14
CA ILE A 83 2.40 -5.99 -29.27
C ILE A 83 2.04 -7.45 -29.02
N PHE A 84 2.29 -7.97 -27.80
CA PHE A 84 2.18 -9.40 -27.49
C PHE A 84 0.87 -9.81 -26.81
N TYR A 85 0.15 -8.87 -26.17
CA TYR A 85 -1.08 -9.16 -25.41
C TYR A 85 -2.31 -8.41 -25.94
N GLY A 86 -2.19 -7.72 -27.07
CA GLY A 86 -3.28 -6.94 -27.65
C GLY A 86 -3.71 -5.75 -26.76
N ASN A 87 -4.90 -5.20 -27.03
CA ASN A 87 -5.45 -4.05 -26.31
C ASN A 87 -5.97 -4.34 -24.88
N SER A 88 -5.50 -5.39 -24.21
CA SER A 88 -5.89 -5.60 -22.83
C SER A 88 -5.39 -4.43 -21.98
N LYS A 89 -6.33 -3.67 -21.43
CA LYS A 89 -6.11 -2.49 -20.58
C LYS A 89 -5.47 -2.81 -19.23
N GLU A 90 -5.18 -4.08 -18.99
CA GLU A 90 -4.67 -4.59 -17.73
C GLU A 90 -3.15 -4.71 -17.81
N GLY A 91 -2.45 -3.82 -17.11
CA GLY A 91 -1.02 -4.00 -16.85
C GLY A 91 -0.83 -5.30 -16.05
N ILE A 92 0.33 -5.98 -16.25
CA ILE A 92 0.68 -7.19 -15.49
C ILE A 92 0.54 -6.87 -13.99
N GLN A 93 -0.44 -7.49 -13.35
CA GLN A 93 -0.76 -7.28 -11.94
C GLN A 93 0.39 -7.78 -11.06
N LYS A 94 0.66 -7.08 -9.97
CA LYS A 94 1.59 -7.56 -8.95
C LYS A 94 1.00 -8.84 -8.34
N GLY A 95 1.69 -9.96 -8.49
CA GLY A 95 1.37 -11.22 -7.80
C GLY A 95 0.54 -12.24 -8.58
N GLU A 96 0.10 -11.98 -9.80
CA GLU A 96 -0.41 -13.06 -10.64
C GLU A 96 0.74 -13.84 -11.28
N VAL A 97 0.93 -15.06 -10.82
CA VAL A 97 1.62 -16.12 -11.58
C VAL A 97 0.62 -16.62 -12.61
N LEU A 98 0.46 -15.85 -13.68
CA LEU A 98 -0.24 -16.35 -14.87
C LEU A 98 0.45 -17.63 -15.34
N LYS A 99 -0.34 -18.61 -15.82
CA LYS A 99 0.09 -19.93 -16.30
C LYS A 99 1.51 -19.91 -16.87
N LYS A 100 2.38 -20.77 -16.35
CA LYS A 100 3.82 -20.88 -16.61
C LYS A 100 4.13 -21.18 -18.09
N ASN A 101 3.94 -20.21 -18.98
CA ASN A 101 4.37 -20.30 -20.36
C ASN A 101 5.76 -19.69 -20.49
N PHE A 102 6.61 -20.27 -21.33
CA PHE A 102 7.98 -19.82 -21.63
C PHE A 102 8.08 -18.29 -21.84
N PHE A 103 7.11 -17.68 -22.50
CA PHE A 103 7.06 -16.23 -22.73
C PHE A 103 6.95 -15.40 -21.43
N HIS A 104 6.29 -15.90 -20.40
CA HIS A 104 6.22 -15.21 -19.10
C HIS A 104 7.57 -15.22 -18.38
N HIS A 105 8.28 -16.35 -18.42
CA HIS A 105 9.61 -16.45 -17.85
C HIS A 105 10.59 -15.53 -18.57
N PHE A 106 10.52 -15.50 -19.91
CA PHE A 106 11.34 -14.59 -20.71
C PHE A 106 11.02 -13.12 -20.43
N ALA A 107 9.75 -12.73 -20.35
CA ALA A 107 9.34 -11.37 -20.02
C ALA A 107 9.77 -10.96 -18.60
N ALA A 108 9.66 -11.88 -17.64
CA ALA A 108 10.15 -11.68 -16.27
C ALA A 108 11.67 -11.50 -16.23
N PHE A 109 12.41 -12.34 -16.99
CA PHE A 109 13.86 -12.22 -17.15
C PHE A 109 14.25 -10.86 -17.76
N VAL A 110 13.65 -10.47 -18.88
CA VAL A 110 13.91 -9.17 -19.53
C VAL A 110 13.63 -8.03 -18.56
N ARG A 111 12.47 -8.05 -17.89
CA ARG A 111 12.10 -7.05 -16.91
C ARG A 111 13.08 -6.98 -15.73
N GLY A 112 13.51 -8.12 -15.22
CA GLY A 112 14.41 -8.21 -14.06
C GLY A 112 15.85 -7.80 -14.34
N ASN A 113 16.33 -7.95 -15.59
CA ASN A 113 17.73 -7.76 -15.93
C ASN A 113 18.04 -6.47 -16.70
N PHE A 114 17.10 -5.97 -17.50
CA PHE A 114 17.31 -4.76 -18.31
C PHE A 114 16.66 -3.52 -17.74
N PHE A 115 15.65 -3.67 -16.87
CA PHE A 115 14.93 -2.55 -16.25
C PHE A 115 15.23 -2.48 -14.75
N ILE A 116 16.42 -2.00 -14.42
CA ILE A 116 16.92 -1.92 -13.03
C ILE A 116 16.91 -0.46 -12.59
N PRO A 117 16.29 -0.16 -11.42
CA PRO A 117 15.71 -1.05 -10.42
C PRO A 117 14.33 -1.62 -10.77
N ASP A 118 13.56 -0.96 -11.63
CA ASP A 118 12.20 -1.33 -11.98
C ASP A 118 11.80 -0.80 -13.38
N ALA A 119 10.63 -1.21 -13.87
CA ALA A 119 10.13 -0.89 -15.19
C ALA A 119 9.82 0.61 -15.42
N ARG A 120 9.93 1.45 -14.40
CA ARG A 120 9.71 2.90 -14.47
C ARG A 120 11.01 3.69 -14.56
N ILE A 121 12.13 3.02 -14.75
CA ILE A 121 13.47 3.65 -14.91
C ILE A 121 13.48 4.71 -16.02
N GLY A 122 12.70 4.54 -17.08
CA GLY A 122 12.59 5.48 -18.18
C GLY A 122 11.94 6.84 -17.80
N TRP A 123 11.31 6.95 -16.64
CA TRP A 123 10.78 8.22 -16.11
C TRP A 123 11.88 9.12 -15.52
N VAL A 124 12.95 8.52 -15.03
CA VAL A 124 13.99 9.21 -14.24
C VAL A 124 14.56 10.44 -14.96
N SER A 125 14.91 10.33 -16.25
CA SER A 125 15.50 11.43 -17.01
C SER A 125 14.57 12.63 -17.16
N TYR A 126 13.30 12.39 -17.45
CA TYR A 126 12.28 13.43 -17.60
C TYR A 126 11.99 14.14 -16.28
N ALA A 127 11.80 13.38 -15.22
CA ALA A 127 11.57 13.96 -13.89
C ALA A 127 12.79 14.71 -13.35
N LEU A 128 13.99 14.20 -13.61
CA LEU A 128 15.24 14.85 -13.23
C LEU A 128 15.40 16.21 -13.91
N ASN A 129 15.18 16.30 -15.23
CA ASN A 129 15.30 17.57 -15.98
C ASN A 129 14.28 18.60 -15.47
N LYS A 130 13.02 18.16 -15.23
CA LYS A 130 12.01 19.06 -14.66
C LYS A 130 12.35 19.47 -13.22
N GLY A 131 12.93 18.55 -12.45
CA GLY A 131 13.40 18.84 -11.09
C GLY A 131 14.50 19.91 -11.06
N ARG A 132 15.49 19.82 -11.95
CA ARG A 132 16.57 20.82 -12.09
C ARG A 132 16.02 22.22 -12.40
N GLU A 133 15.06 22.29 -13.34
CA GLU A 133 14.40 23.55 -13.69
C GLU A 133 13.71 24.17 -12.47
N ILE A 134 12.89 23.38 -11.75
CA ILE A 134 12.12 23.89 -10.60
C ILE A 134 13.04 24.25 -9.43
N ILE A 135 14.06 23.45 -9.14
CA ILE A 135 15.01 23.74 -8.06
C ILE A 135 15.68 25.11 -8.29
N LYS A 136 16.14 25.38 -9.52
CA LYS A 136 16.78 26.65 -9.88
C LYS A 136 15.80 27.82 -9.83
N LYS A 137 14.58 27.63 -10.40
CA LYS A 137 13.59 28.70 -10.50
C LYS A 137 12.98 29.07 -9.16
N GLU A 138 12.66 28.06 -8.34
CA GLU A 138 11.87 28.24 -7.11
C GLU A 138 12.72 28.24 -5.83
N GLY A 139 14.05 28.07 -5.95
CA GLY A 139 14.96 28.02 -4.79
C GLY A 139 14.67 26.89 -3.81
N ILE A 140 14.39 25.70 -4.34
CA ILE A 140 14.00 24.54 -3.55
C ILE A 140 15.14 24.08 -2.65
N LYS A 141 14.85 23.94 -1.35
CA LYS A 141 15.81 23.42 -0.35
C LYS A 141 15.49 21.98 0.09
N TYR A 142 14.28 21.50 -0.11
CA TYR A 142 13.82 20.18 0.35
C TYR A 142 13.26 19.40 -0.83
N ILE A 143 13.75 18.19 -1.01
CA ILE A 143 13.24 17.26 -2.02
C ILE A 143 12.82 15.93 -1.37
N VAL A 144 11.80 15.30 -1.92
CA VAL A 144 11.32 13.99 -1.53
C VAL A 144 11.23 13.09 -2.75
N THR A 145 11.67 11.86 -2.60
CA THR A 145 11.42 10.81 -3.58
C THR A 145 10.70 9.64 -2.89
N THR A 146 9.70 9.05 -3.50
CA THR A 146 8.95 7.93 -2.92
C THR A 146 8.97 6.69 -3.82
N GLY A 147 9.20 5.55 -3.25
CA GLY A 147 9.24 4.23 -3.89
C GLY A 147 8.36 3.21 -3.16
N PRO A 148 7.84 2.19 -3.88
CA PRO A 148 7.93 1.93 -5.31
C PRO A 148 7.19 2.94 -6.21
N PRO A 149 7.68 3.21 -7.43
CA PRO A 149 8.86 2.60 -8.05
C PRO A 149 10.15 3.14 -7.43
N HIS A 150 11.11 2.24 -7.17
CA HIS A 150 12.37 2.62 -6.50
C HIS A 150 13.31 3.40 -7.42
N SER A 151 13.12 3.31 -8.75
CA SER A 151 13.78 4.18 -9.72
C SER A 151 13.59 5.68 -9.43
N SER A 152 12.50 6.07 -8.75
CA SER A 152 12.28 7.45 -8.30
C SER A 152 13.41 7.95 -7.39
N HIS A 153 14.02 7.08 -6.57
CA HIS A 153 15.12 7.47 -5.67
C HIS A 153 16.39 7.84 -6.42
N LEU A 154 16.59 7.34 -7.65
CA LEU A 154 17.74 7.73 -8.48
C LEU A 154 17.68 9.21 -8.91
N ILE A 155 16.47 9.81 -8.96
CA ILE A 155 16.28 11.24 -9.19
C ILE A 155 16.86 12.01 -8.00
N GLY A 156 16.46 11.64 -6.78
CA GLY A 156 16.96 12.26 -5.55
C GLY A 156 18.47 12.14 -5.41
N LEU A 157 19.03 10.96 -5.70
CA LEU A 157 20.46 10.71 -5.66
C LEU A 157 21.26 11.61 -6.60
N LYS A 158 20.75 11.86 -7.82
CA LYS A 158 21.39 12.78 -8.80
C LYS A 158 21.24 14.23 -8.36
N LEU A 159 20.03 14.66 -7.97
CA LEU A 159 19.78 16.04 -7.55
C LEU A 159 20.57 16.40 -6.28
N LYS A 160 20.71 15.49 -5.34
CA LYS A 160 21.52 15.69 -4.12
C LYS A 160 23.00 15.92 -4.43
N LYS A 161 23.55 15.31 -5.50
CA LYS A 161 24.91 15.53 -5.95
C LYS A 161 25.10 16.88 -6.69
N GLU A 162 24.04 17.36 -7.34
CA GLU A 162 24.08 18.56 -8.17
C GLU A 162 23.71 19.83 -7.40
N PHE A 163 22.92 19.71 -6.33
CA PHE A 163 22.36 20.85 -5.60
C PHE A 163 22.49 20.67 -4.08
N SER A 164 22.62 21.76 -3.36
CA SER A 164 22.62 21.80 -1.89
C SER A 164 21.19 21.61 -1.33
N VAL A 165 20.54 20.52 -1.66
CA VAL A 165 19.19 20.20 -1.20
C VAL A 165 19.22 19.17 -0.06
N LYS A 166 18.26 19.26 0.86
CA LYS A 166 17.97 18.21 1.86
C LYS A 166 17.05 17.18 1.22
N TRP A 167 17.49 15.93 1.14
CA TRP A 167 16.79 14.86 0.47
C TRP A 167 16.21 13.85 1.44
N ILE A 168 14.91 13.63 1.34
CA ILE A 168 14.15 12.61 2.07
C ILE A 168 13.79 11.47 1.10
N ALA A 169 14.24 10.27 1.38
CA ALA A 169 13.89 9.07 0.62
C ALA A 169 12.78 8.29 1.37
N ASP A 170 11.60 8.16 0.77
CA ASP A 170 10.45 7.47 1.36
C ASP A 170 10.34 6.04 0.81
N PHE A 171 10.77 5.07 1.60
CA PHE A 171 10.70 3.64 1.33
C PHE A 171 9.38 3.08 1.87
N ARG A 172 8.34 3.06 1.03
CA ARG A 172 7.04 2.52 1.44
C ARG A 172 7.06 1.01 1.59
N ASP A 173 7.88 0.36 0.77
CA ASP A 173 8.10 -1.08 0.77
C ASP A 173 9.62 -1.35 0.76
N PRO A 174 10.09 -2.54 1.21
CA PRO A 174 11.46 -2.97 1.00
C PRO A 174 11.83 -2.92 -0.49
N TRP A 175 13.10 -2.69 -0.79
CA TRP A 175 13.56 -2.61 -2.19
C TRP A 175 14.08 -3.95 -2.67
N THR A 176 15.35 -4.28 -2.45
CA THR A 176 15.96 -5.51 -2.98
C THR A 176 15.61 -6.77 -2.18
N SER A 177 14.99 -6.64 -1.02
CA SER A 177 14.52 -7.77 -0.19
C SER A 177 13.05 -8.15 -0.42
N MET A 178 12.37 -7.56 -1.41
CA MET A 178 11.00 -7.95 -1.74
C MET A 178 10.93 -9.37 -2.32
N PHE A 179 9.94 -10.15 -1.86
CA PHE A 179 9.77 -11.56 -2.23
C PHE A 179 9.67 -11.80 -3.74
N TYR A 180 8.97 -10.92 -4.49
CA TYR A 180 8.77 -11.09 -5.93
C TYR A 180 10.05 -10.88 -6.77
N ILE A 181 11.14 -10.39 -6.17
CA ILE A 181 12.42 -10.23 -6.88
C ILE A 181 13.00 -11.59 -7.27
N LYS A 182 12.79 -12.62 -6.45
CA LYS A 182 13.20 -13.99 -6.76
C LYS A 182 12.52 -14.54 -8.02
N GLU A 183 11.30 -14.09 -8.29
CA GLU A 183 10.50 -14.51 -9.47
C GLU A 183 10.93 -13.80 -10.77
N MET A 184 11.82 -12.80 -10.70
CA MET A 184 12.29 -12.04 -11.87
C MET A 184 13.50 -12.64 -12.55
N TYR A 185 13.99 -13.80 -12.13
CA TYR A 185 15.13 -14.50 -12.73
C TYR A 185 16.35 -13.59 -12.95
N ARG A 186 16.67 -12.75 -11.96
CA ARG A 186 17.78 -11.79 -12.05
C ARG A 186 19.12 -12.49 -12.11
N THR A 187 19.98 -12.05 -13.01
CA THR A 187 21.40 -12.42 -13.03
C THR A 187 22.11 -11.81 -11.82
N ARG A 188 23.24 -12.40 -11.39
CA ARG A 188 24.07 -11.86 -10.32
C ARG A 188 24.50 -10.41 -10.59
N PHE A 189 24.76 -10.07 -11.85
CA PHE A 189 25.09 -8.70 -12.26
C PHE A 189 23.93 -7.72 -12.02
N ALA A 190 22.74 -8.08 -12.47
CA ALA A 190 21.52 -7.27 -12.30
C ALA A 190 21.19 -7.07 -10.81
N GLN A 191 21.27 -8.15 -10.02
CA GLN A 191 21.05 -8.11 -8.58
C GLN A 191 22.05 -7.18 -7.89
N LYS A 192 23.37 -7.36 -8.14
CA LYS A 192 24.42 -6.54 -7.54
C LYS A 192 24.29 -5.06 -7.92
N ARG A 193 23.87 -4.78 -9.15
CA ARG A 193 23.63 -3.41 -9.62
C ARG A 193 22.46 -2.76 -8.85
N ASP A 194 21.38 -3.48 -8.63
CA ASP A 194 20.21 -3.00 -7.90
C ASP A 194 20.53 -2.78 -6.42
N GLU A 195 21.23 -3.73 -5.77
CA GLU A 195 21.73 -3.60 -4.40
C GLU A 195 22.66 -2.39 -4.23
N ASN A 196 23.50 -2.11 -5.22
CA ASN A 196 24.36 -0.92 -5.22
C ASN A 196 23.55 0.37 -5.32
N PHE A 197 22.49 0.39 -6.13
CA PHE A 197 21.59 1.54 -6.16
C PHE A 197 20.92 1.78 -4.82
N GLU A 198 20.36 0.73 -4.19
CA GLU A 198 19.75 0.84 -2.87
C GLU A 198 20.76 1.36 -1.83
N LYS A 199 21.97 0.76 -1.73
CA LYS A 199 23.04 1.21 -0.83
C LYS A 199 23.40 2.67 -1.03
N ASN A 200 23.54 3.12 -2.28
CA ASN A 200 23.89 4.48 -2.58
C ASN A 200 22.76 5.46 -2.18
N VAL A 201 21.50 5.10 -2.39
CA VAL A 201 20.35 5.89 -1.95
C VAL A 201 20.34 6.02 -0.43
N LEU A 202 20.49 4.91 0.29
CA LEU A 202 20.50 4.88 1.75
C LEU A 202 21.63 5.72 2.35
N LYS A 203 22.83 5.65 1.77
CA LYS A 203 24.00 6.43 2.23
C LYS A 203 23.83 7.93 2.01
N ASN A 204 23.29 8.35 0.87
CA ASN A 204 23.26 9.76 0.45
C ASN A 204 21.99 10.52 0.82
N ALA A 205 20.89 9.83 1.15
CA ALA A 205 19.70 10.49 1.67
C ALA A 205 20.00 11.11 3.05
N ASP A 206 19.54 12.35 3.27
CA ASP A 206 19.65 13.01 4.57
C ASP A 206 18.73 12.34 5.60
N LYS A 207 17.52 11.94 5.17
CA LYS A 207 16.54 11.23 5.99
C LYS A 207 15.86 10.15 5.16
N ILE A 208 15.55 9.06 5.83
CA ILE A 208 14.87 7.91 5.23
C ILE A 208 13.59 7.67 6.01
N ILE A 209 12.47 7.64 5.32
CA ILE A 209 11.17 7.34 5.89
C ILE A 209 10.75 5.95 5.45
N THR A 210 10.23 5.16 6.38
CA THR A 210 9.70 3.82 6.13
C THR A 210 8.27 3.73 6.65
N THR A 211 7.50 2.74 6.21
CA THR A 211 6.14 2.51 6.73
C THR A 211 6.13 1.82 8.07
N ILE A 212 7.18 1.08 8.40
CA ILE A 212 7.43 0.46 9.71
C ILE A 212 8.87 0.73 10.15
N GLY A 213 9.13 0.55 11.46
CA GLY A 213 10.48 0.58 12.04
C GLY A 213 11.05 -0.81 12.31
N GLU A 214 11.70 -0.96 13.47
CA GLU A 214 12.22 -2.23 13.99
C GLU A 214 13.04 -3.03 12.95
N LEU A 215 12.66 -4.28 12.70
CA LEU A 215 13.39 -5.21 11.81
C LEU A 215 13.70 -4.63 10.42
N PHE A 216 12.86 -3.76 9.89
CA PHE A 216 13.15 -3.14 8.60
C PHE A 216 14.25 -2.09 8.71
N HIS A 217 14.27 -1.30 9.79
CA HIS A 217 15.38 -0.36 10.05
C HIS A 217 16.70 -1.10 10.26
N ASP A 218 16.71 -2.20 11.02
CA ASP A 218 17.91 -3.01 11.25
C ASP A 218 18.47 -3.57 9.95
N GLU A 219 17.61 -4.05 9.06
CA GLU A 219 18.02 -4.48 7.72
C GLU A 219 18.68 -3.36 6.93
N LEU A 220 18.09 -2.16 6.90
CA LEU A 220 18.65 -1.03 6.16
C LEU A 220 19.99 -0.56 6.72
N ILE A 221 20.12 -0.58 8.07
CA ILE A 221 21.39 -0.26 8.76
C ILE A 221 22.48 -1.26 8.34
N GLN A 222 22.19 -2.56 8.45
CA GLN A 222 23.16 -3.61 8.08
C GLN A 222 23.53 -3.54 6.60
N LYS A 223 22.55 -3.34 5.72
CA LYS A 223 22.74 -3.30 4.27
C LYS A 223 23.66 -2.17 3.81
N ALA A 224 23.57 -1.01 4.41
CA ALA A 224 24.26 0.19 3.94
C ALA A 224 25.22 0.82 4.97
N ASN A 225 25.33 0.26 6.17
CA ASN A 225 26.11 0.81 7.28
C ASN A 225 25.77 2.28 7.55
N ILE A 226 24.47 2.56 7.77
CA ILE A 226 23.95 3.91 8.03
C ILE A 226 23.55 4.09 9.48
N SER A 227 23.52 5.34 9.95
CA SER A 227 23.08 5.66 11.30
C SER A 227 21.56 5.50 11.46
N GLN A 228 21.13 4.91 12.57
CA GLN A 228 19.74 4.88 13.02
C GLN A 228 19.07 6.27 13.04
N LYS A 229 19.83 7.33 13.29
CA LYS A 229 19.34 8.72 13.35
C LYS A 229 18.75 9.22 12.03
N LYS A 230 19.06 8.56 10.90
CA LYS A 230 18.48 8.88 9.59
C LYS A 230 17.12 8.24 9.35
N LEU A 231 16.73 7.23 10.12
CA LEU A 231 15.58 6.37 9.89
C LEU A 231 14.38 6.79 10.72
N PHE A 232 13.22 6.93 10.08
CA PHE A 232 11.97 7.35 10.71
C PHE A 232 10.81 6.51 10.21
N ALA A 233 10.08 5.86 11.12
CA ALA A 233 8.87 5.14 10.77
C ALA A 233 7.66 6.07 10.75
N ILE A 234 6.99 6.15 9.61
CA ILE A 234 5.71 6.84 9.40
C ILE A 234 4.80 5.89 8.61
N PRO A 235 3.83 5.24 9.24
CA PRO A 235 2.89 4.35 8.54
C PRO A 235 1.99 5.10 7.54
N ASN A 236 1.19 4.36 6.76
CA ASN A 236 0.35 4.97 5.71
C ASN A 236 -0.81 5.80 6.26
N GLY A 237 -1.31 5.46 7.44
CA GLY A 237 -2.38 6.18 8.11
C GLY A 237 -3.78 5.95 7.51
N TYR A 238 -4.78 6.48 8.21
CA TYR A 238 -6.17 6.49 7.77
C TYR A 238 -6.69 7.93 7.69
N ASP A 239 -7.74 8.14 6.89
CA ASP A 239 -8.42 9.42 6.77
C ASP A 239 -9.52 9.52 7.82
N SER A 240 -9.26 10.29 8.89
CA SER A 240 -10.20 10.46 10.01
C SER A 240 -11.52 11.10 9.55
N ASP A 241 -11.45 12.09 8.67
CA ASP A 241 -12.64 12.81 8.20
C ASP A 241 -13.53 11.88 7.38
N LEU A 242 -12.91 11.07 6.51
CA LEU A 242 -13.63 10.10 5.69
C LEU A 242 -14.25 8.99 6.55
N ILE A 243 -13.52 8.43 7.50
CA ILE A 243 -14.06 7.39 8.41
C ILE A 243 -15.23 7.92 9.23
N ASN A 244 -15.13 9.15 9.74
CA ASN A 244 -16.17 9.77 10.57
C ASN A 244 -17.37 10.25 9.74
N SER A 245 -17.21 10.54 8.45
CA SER A 245 -18.32 10.96 7.56
C SER A 245 -19.25 9.82 7.14
N VAL A 246 -18.93 8.58 7.45
CA VAL A 246 -19.72 7.40 7.08
C VAL A 246 -20.33 6.78 8.34
N ASP A 247 -21.64 6.83 8.46
CA ASP A 247 -22.36 6.20 9.56
C ASP A 247 -22.27 4.67 9.48
N GLN A 248 -22.10 4.04 10.61
CA GLN A 248 -22.20 2.59 10.73
C GLN A 248 -23.68 2.23 10.89
N LYS A 249 -24.31 1.72 9.83
CA LYS A 249 -25.68 1.25 9.87
C LYS A 249 -25.74 -0.17 10.42
N LEU A 250 -26.51 -0.38 11.47
CA LEU A 250 -26.86 -1.71 11.95
C LEU A 250 -27.76 -2.38 10.91
N ASN A 251 -27.35 -3.55 10.43
CA ASN A 251 -28.09 -4.34 9.46
C ASN A 251 -28.62 -5.60 10.13
N SER A 252 -29.73 -6.17 9.65
CA SER A 252 -30.25 -7.48 10.06
C SER A 252 -29.43 -8.67 9.53
N THR A 253 -28.43 -8.38 8.68
CA THR A 253 -27.55 -9.38 8.04
C THR A 253 -26.15 -9.23 8.62
N PHE A 254 -25.57 -10.32 9.09
CA PHE A 254 -24.18 -10.35 9.52
C PHE A 254 -23.26 -10.22 8.30
N HIS A 255 -22.56 -9.12 8.20
CA HIS A 255 -21.78 -8.75 7.02
C HIS A 255 -20.28 -8.88 7.28
N ILE A 256 -19.61 -9.68 6.47
CA ILE A 256 -18.17 -9.93 6.49
C ILE A 256 -17.56 -9.24 5.28
N VAL A 257 -16.52 -8.44 5.48
CA VAL A 257 -15.90 -7.67 4.40
C VAL A 257 -14.40 -7.87 4.33
N TYR A 258 -13.90 -8.05 3.11
CA TYR A 258 -12.48 -7.98 2.77
C TYR A 258 -12.25 -6.85 1.76
N SER A 259 -11.18 -6.08 1.94
CA SER A 259 -10.74 -5.08 0.95
C SER A 259 -9.26 -5.26 0.62
N GLY A 260 -8.93 -5.35 -0.67
CA GLY A 260 -7.56 -5.44 -1.16
C GLY A 260 -7.36 -6.41 -2.31
N LEU A 261 -6.09 -6.67 -2.63
CA LEU A 261 -5.71 -7.72 -3.58
C LEU A 261 -5.83 -9.09 -2.91
N LEU A 262 -6.47 -10.05 -3.56
CA LEU A 262 -6.61 -11.43 -3.07
C LEU A 262 -6.26 -12.41 -4.20
N THR A 263 -5.21 -13.21 -3.97
CA THR A 263 -4.69 -14.22 -4.90
C THR A 263 -4.45 -15.54 -4.17
N ASN A 264 -4.14 -16.60 -4.89
CA ASN A 264 -3.82 -17.92 -4.32
C ASN A 264 -2.63 -17.91 -3.33
N ASN A 265 -1.81 -16.86 -3.36
CA ASN A 265 -0.67 -16.73 -2.43
C ASN A 265 -1.08 -16.21 -1.03
N HIS A 266 -2.37 -15.92 -0.81
CA HIS A 266 -2.89 -15.50 0.50
C HIS A 266 -3.50 -16.68 1.25
N SER A 267 -3.38 -16.66 2.58
CA SER A 267 -3.99 -17.64 3.49
C SER A 267 -5.47 -17.35 3.71
N PHE A 268 -6.32 -17.61 2.73
CA PHE A 268 -7.77 -17.32 2.83
C PHE A 268 -8.64 -18.57 3.02
N LYS A 269 -8.20 -19.72 2.51
CA LYS A 269 -9.00 -20.97 2.47
C LYS A 269 -9.55 -21.42 3.84
N PRO A 270 -8.75 -21.40 4.93
CA PRO A 270 -9.23 -21.84 6.24
C PRO A 270 -10.48 -21.09 6.70
N PHE A 271 -10.56 -19.79 6.44
CA PHE A 271 -11.72 -18.99 6.82
C PHE A 271 -13.01 -19.44 6.13
N PHE A 272 -12.98 -19.67 4.82
CA PHE A 272 -14.17 -20.04 4.07
C PHE A 272 -14.64 -21.46 4.41
N LEU A 273 -13.72 -22.36 4.76
CA LEU A 273 -14.07 -23.70 5.24
C LEU A 273 -14.82 -23.64 6.58
N ILE A 274 -14.31 -22.89 7.55
CA ILE A 274 -15.04 -22.73 8.84
C ILE A 274 -16.34 -21.93 8.70
N LEU A 275 -16.42 -21.01 7.74
CA LEU A 275 -17.63 -20.21 7.50
C LEU A 275 -18.80 -21.07 7.00
N LYS A 276 -18.53 -22.08 6.17
CA LYS A 276 -19.49 -23.08 5.72
C LYS A 276 -20.09 -23.84 6.90
N ASP A 277 -19.22 -24.30 7.82
CA ASP A 277 -19.66 -24.97 9.06
C ASP A 277 -20.50 -24.06 9.95
N LEU A 278 -20.07 -22.80 10.11
CA LEU A 278 -20.79 -21.80 10.93
C LEU A 278 -22.18 -21.51 10.37
N LYS A 279 -22.35 -21.48 9.04
CA LYS A 279 -23.67 -21.32 8.43
C LYS A 279 -24.62 -22.48 8.80
N SER A 280 -24.10 -23.69 8.88
CA SER A 280 -24.88 -24.86 9.33
C SER A 280 -25.28 -24.77 10.82
N TYR A 281 -24.41 -24.20 11.65
CA TYR A 281 -24.66 -23.94 13.07
C TYR A 281 -25.69 -22.81 13.30
N TYR A 282 -25.69 -21.78 12.43
CA TYR A 282 -26.63 -20.63 12.49
C TYR A 282 -27.57 -20.61 11.27
N PRO A 283 -28.52 -21.57 11.10
CA PRO A 283 -29.30 -21.71 9.86
C PRO A 283 -30.19 -20.48 9.57
N LYS A 284 -30.71 -19.82 10.60
CA LYS A 284 -31.60 -18.64 10.48
C LYS A 284 -30.85 -17.34 10.26
N LEU A 285 -29.53 -17.29 10.53
CA LEU A 285 -28.74 -16.07 10.39
C LEU A 285 -28.54 -15.76 8.90
N LYS A 286 -28.87 -14.53 8.50
CA LYS A 286 -28.50 -14.02 7.20
C LYS A 286 -27.02 -13.62 7.22
N LEU A 287 -26.20 -14.33 6.44
CA LEU A 287 -24.78 -14.09 6.29
C LEU A 287 -24.50 -13.48 4.91
N LYS A 288 -23.65 -12.48 4.89
CA LYS A 288 -23.16 -11.87 3.65
C LYS A 288 -21.64 -11.73 3.70
N VAL A 289 -20.98 -12.05 2.58
CA VAL A 289 -19.55 -11.80 2.36
C VAL A 289 -19.41 -10.87 1.18
N SER A 290 -18.67 -9.78 1.35
CA SER A 290 -18.35 -8.86 0.26
C SER A 290 -16.85 -8.68 0.15
N LEU A 291 -16.34 -8.82 -1.07
CA LEU A 291 -14.97 -8.51 -1.42
C LEU A 291 -14.92 -7.21 -2.21
N ALA A 292 -13.92 -6.39 -1.93
CA ALA A 292 -13.60 -5.17 -2.69
C ALA A 292 -12.12 -5.16 -3.04
N GLY A 293 -11.79 -5.09 -4.31
CA GLY A 293 -10.43 -5.11 -4.82
C GLY A 293 -10.26 -6.11 -5.96
N GLN A 294 -9.01 -6.39 -6.27
CA GLN A 294 -8.69 -7.37 -7.31
C GLN A 294 -8.64 -8.77 -6.69
N VAL A 295 -9.47 -9.66 -7.17
CA VAL A 295 -9.53 -11.07 -6.74
C VAL A 295 -9.21 -11.94 -7.95
N SER A 296 -8.26 -12.87 -7.83
CA SER A 296 -7.95 -13.80 -8.92
C SER A 296 -9.13 -14.75 -9.15
N GLU A 297 -9.30 -15.19 -10.38
CA GLU A 297 -10.44 -16.03 -10.81
C GLU A 297 -10.53 -17.33 -10.01
N ASP A 298 -9.40 -18.01 -9.82
CA ASP A 298 -9.34 -19.27 -9.04
C ASP A 298 -9.79 -19.06 -7.58
N VAL A 299 -9.47 -17.91 -6.98
CA VAL A 299 -9.89 -17.57 -5.62
C VAL A 299 -11.40 -17.27 -5.57
N ASP A 300 -11.90 -16.52 -6.55
CA ASP A 300 -13.32 -16.19 -6.66
C ASP A 300 -14.18 -17.45 -6.81
N LEU A 301 -13.75 -18.40 -7.65
CA LEU A 301 -14.38 -19.70 -7.83
C LEU A 301 -14.39 -20.50 -6.53
N PHE A 302 -13.24 -20.63 -5.85
CA PHE A 302 -13.16 -21.33 -4.57
C PHE A 302 -14.13 -20.75 -3.52
N ILE A 303 -14.21 -19.42 -3.44
CA ILE A 303 -15.09 -18.75 -2.48
C ILE A 303 -16.57 -19.03 -2.81
N LYS A 304 -16.95 -18.95 -4.08
CA LYS A 304 -18.33 -19.27 -4.53
C LYS A 304 -18.73 -20.70 -4.16
N GLU A 305 -17.86 -21.66 -4.39
CA GLU A 305 -18.12 -23.07 -4.06
C GLU A 305 -18.30 -23.32 -2.54
N ASN A 306 -17.66 -22.48 -1.70
CA ASN A 306 -17.73 -22.62 -0.24
C ASN A 306 -18.71 -21.65 0.44
N THR A 307 -19.52 -20.90 -0.35
CA THR A 307 -20.51 -19.93 0.14
C THR A 307 -21.90 -20.12 -0.45
N ASP A 308 -22.26 -21.36 -0.86
CA ASP A 308 -23.53 -21.69 -1.53
C ASP A 308 -24.79 -21.24 -0.76
N LYS A 309 -24.75 -21.20 0.56
CA LYS A 309 -25.85 -20.76 1.44
C LYS A 309 -25.64 -19.37 2.05
N ILE A 310 -24.72 -18.58 1.49
CA ILE A 310 -24.30 -17.28 1.98
C ILE A 310 -24.37 -16.29 0.82
N THR A 311 -24.88 -15.08 1.05
CA THR A 311 -24.83 -14.05 0.03
C THR A 311 -23.38 -13.63 -0.21
N TYR A 312 -22.84 -13.91 -1.39
CA TYR A 312 -21.49 -13.56 -1.79
C TYR A 312 -21.50 -12.49 -2.87
N GLU A 313 -20.67 -11.45 -2.69
CA GLU A 313 -20.49 -10.38 -3.67
C GLU A 313 -19.01 -10.07 -3.88
N ASN A 314 -18.55 -10.17 -5.12
CA ASN A 314 -17.27 -9.63 -5.55
C ASN A 314 -17.50 -8.30 -6.27
N ASN A 315 -17.17 -7.19 -5.59
CA ASN A 315 -17.42 -5.84 -6.10
C ASN A 315 -16.30 -5.34 -7.03
N GLY A 316 -15.27 -6.13 -7.27
CA GLY A 316 -14.09 -5.68 -8.00
C GLY A 316 -13.42 -4.47 -7.33
N TYR A 317 -12.65 -3.73 -8.12
CA TYR A 317 -12.00 -2.51 -7.62
C TYR A 317 -13.03 -1.42 -7.33
N LEU A 318 -13.07 -0.94 -6.11
CA LEU A 318 -13.89 0.19 -5.68
C LEU A 318 -13.04 1.46 -5.49
N PRO A 319 -13.53 2.64 -5.91
CA PRO A 319 -12.97 3.92 -5.48
C PRO A 319 -12.85 3.99 -3.96
N HIS A 320 -11.82 4.66 -3.45
CA HIS A 320 -11.48 4.65 -2.02
C HIS A 320 -12.66 4.98 -1.10
N PHE A 321 -13.44 6.02 -1.43
CA PHE A 321 -14.64 6.39 -0.67
C PHE A 321 -15.70 5.27 -0.63
N LYS A 322 -15.93 4.57 -1.75
CA LYS A 322 -16.87 3.44 -1.80
C LYS A 322 -16.36 2.24 -1.01
N SER A 323 -15.03 2.01 -1.03
CA SER A 323 -14.39 0.98 -0.22
C SER A 323 -14.59 1.25 1.28
N ILE A 324 -14.37 2.47 1.75
CA ILE A 324 -14.62 2.85 3.15
C ILE A 324 -16.10 2.69 3.52
N LYS A 325 -17.03 3.07 2.65
CA LYS A 325 -18.47 2.83 2.86
C LYS A 325 -18.80 1.35 3.01
N LEU A 326 -18.16 0.48 2.24
CA LEU A 326 -18.34 -0.96 2.34
C LEU A 326 -17.78 -1.51 3.65
N ILE A 327 -16.56 -1.11 4.00
CA ILE A 327 -15.86 -1.50 5.25
C ILE A 327 -16.71 -1.12 6.48
N LYS A 328 -17.26 0.08 6.53
CA LYS A 328 -18.10 0.57 7.63
C LYS A 328 -19.44 -0.17 7.79
N LYS A 329 -19.87 -0.95 6.80
CA LYS A 329 -21.07 -1.81 6.88
C LYS A 329 -20.78 -3.20 7.44
N ALA A 330 -19.52 -3.53 7.70
CA ALA A 330 -19.12 -4.84 8.18
C ALA A 330 -19.44 -5.03 9.66
N ASN A 331 -19.64 -6.28 10.04
CA ASN A 331 -19.64 -6.76 11.42
C ASN A 331 -18.31 -7.48 11.75
N LEU A 332 -17.61 -7.96 10.69
CA LEU A 332 -16.30 -8.57 10.79
C LEU A 332 -15.46 -8.18 9.56
N LEU A 333 -14.26 -7.69 9.78
CA LEU A 333 -13.29 -7.36 8.75
C LEU A 333 -12.24 -8.46 8.62
N LEU A 334 -11.91 -8.83 7.38
CA LEU A 334 -10.94 -9.87 7.08
C LEU A 334 -9.63 -9.30 6.57
N ASN A 335 -8.54 -9.89 7.04
CA ASN A 335 -7.22 -9.68 6.48
C ASN A 335 -6.55 -11.03 6.22
N PHE A 336 -6.08 -11.22 5.00
CA PHE A 336 -5.32 -12.40 4.59
C PHE A 336 -3.91 -11.96 4.22
N THR A 337 -2.91 -12.59 4.83
CA THR A 337 -1.50 -12.28 4.55
C THR A 337 -0.96 -13.21 3.47
N TYR A 338 0.09 -12.79 2.80
CA TYR A 338 0.83 -13.67 1.90
C TYR A 338 1.57 -14.76 2.69
N ASN A 339 1.62 -15.95 2.13
CA ASN A 339 2.46 -17.05 2.63
C ASN A 339 3.93 -16.80 2.23
N SER A 340 4.59 -15.82 2.84
CA SER A 340 6.02 -15.56 2.62
C SER A 340 6.68 -14.90 3.82
N ASP A 341 7.93 -15.25 4.09
CA ASP A 341 8.73 -14.71 5.20
C ASP A 341 9.01 -13.21 5.11
N SER A 342 8.91 -12.63 3.91
CA SER A 342 9.20 -11.21 3.70
C SER A 342 8.06 -10.26 4.10
N ASN A 343 6.86 -10.79 4.40
CA ASN A 343 5.73 -9.99 4.85
C ASN A 343 5.83 -9.51 6.31
N ASP A 344 6.79 -10.01 7.06
CA ASP A 344 7.00 -9.63 8.45
C ASP A 344 7.41 -8.15 8.63
N LYS A 345 7.72 -7.47 7.52
CA LYS A 345 8.24 -6.10 7.49
C LYS A 345 7.24 -5.07 6.96
N MET A 346 5.95 -5.41 6.86
CA MET A 346 4.95 -4.50 6.32
C MET A 346 3.63 -4.54 7.11
N ILE A 347 2.98 -3.37 7.25
CA ILE A 347 1.58 -3.28 7.62
C ILE A 347 0.80 -2.90 6.37
N PRO A 348 -0.15 -3.75 5.91
CA PRO A 348 -1.03 -3.38 4.81
C PRO A 348 -1.78 -2.09 5.11
N GLY A 349 -1.86 -1.17 4.13
CA GLY A 349 -2.48 0.14 4.35
C GLY A 349 -3.91 0.07 4.86
N LYS A 350 -4.68 -0.94 4.45
CA LYS A 350 -6.07 -1.20 4.89
C LYS A 350 -6.21 -1.45 6.39
N ILE A 351 -5.17 -1.96 7.05
CA ILE A 351 -5.23 -2.32 8.48
C ILE A 351 -5.52 -1.11 9.36
N LEU A 352 -4.90 0.03 9.07
CA LEU A 352 -5.15 1.25 9.83
C LEU A 352 -6.56 1.80 9.60
N GLU A 353 -7.08 1.66 8.37
CA GLU A 353 -8.48 1.98 8.06
C GLU A 353 -9.44 1.04 8.80
N TYR A 354 -9.13 -0.26 8.85
CA TYR A 354 -9.92 -1.26 9.58
C TYR A 354 -9.98 -0.96 11.07
N ILE A 355 -8.83 -0.75 11.70
CA ILE A 355 -8.73 -0.41 13.13
C ILE A 355 -9.52 0.86 13.43
N ALA A 356 -9.41 1.88 12.57
CA ALA A 356 -10.12 3.16 12.77
C ALA A 356 -11.64 3.05 12.69
N THR A 357 -12.20 1.96 12.15
CA THR A 357 -13.67 1.73 12.15
C THR A 357 -14.18 1.22 13.48
N GLY A 358 -13.34 0.68 14.34
CA GLY A 358 -13.75 -0.01 15.56
C GLY A 358 -14.40 -1.39 15.35
N ILE A 359 -14.41 -1.91 14.12
CA ILE A 359 -15.01 -3.20 13.78
C ILE A 359 -14.03 -4.34 14.12
N PRO A 360 -14.51 -5.50 14.66
CA PRO A 360 -13.69 -6.67 14.87
C PRO A 360 -12.89 -7.10 13.63
N ILE A 361 -11.62 -7.49 13.83
CA ILE A 361 -10.73 -7.88 12.74
C ILE A 361 -10.27 -9.31 12.93
N LEU A 362 -10.44 -10.14 11.91
CA LEU A 362 -9.85 -11.47 11.81
C LEU A 362 -8.75 -11.44 10.75
N SER A 363 -7.52 -11.72 11.17
CA SER A 363 -6.37 -11.84 10.27
C SER A 363 -5.92 -13.30 10.20
N ILE A 364 -5.55 -13.78 8.99
CA ILE A 364 -4.96 -15.10 8.81
C ILE A 364 -3.55 -14.95 8.24
N GLY A 365 -2.60 -15.64 8.87
CA GLY A 365 -1.20 -15.67 8.48
C GLY A 365 -0.28 -15.95 9.66
N ASN A 366 0.98 -15.52 9.58
CA ASN A 366 1.94 -15.74 10.66
C ASN A 366 1.54 -14.99 11.93
N SER A 367 1.21 -15.75 13.01
CA SER A 367 0.78 -15.21 14.29
C SER A 367 1.89 -14.50 15.09
N ASN A 368 3.16 -14.66 14.69
CA ASN A 368 4.33 -14.13 15.40
C ASN A 368 4.98 -12.93 14.71
N ASN A 369 4.40 -12.45 13.60
CA ASN A 369 4.96 -11.35 12.83
C ASN A 369 4.63 -9.96 13.43
N TYR A 370 5.20 -8.91 12.82
CA TYR A 370 4.96 -7.53 13.24
C TYR A 370 3.49 -7.13 13.16
N LEU A 371 2.79 -7.55 12.11
CA LEU A 371 1.36 -7.26 11.93
C LEU A 371 0.51 -7.89 13.04
N SER A 372 0.79 -9.14 13.40
CA SER A 372 0.08 -9.83 14.48
C SER A 372 0.26 -9.10 15.82
N ARG A 373 1.51 -8.76 16.19
CA ARG A 373 1.81 -7.97 17.38
C ARG A 373 1.15 -6.58 17.35
N PHE A 374 1.04 -5.99 16.18
CA PHE A 374 0.36 -4.70 16.02
C PHE A 374 -1.14 -4.84 16.24
N LEU A 375 -1.79 -5.82 15.62
CA LEU A 375 -3.22 -6.10 15.76
C LEU A 375 -3.61 -6.50 17.18
N SER A 376 -2.76 -7.23 17.91
CA SER A 376 -3.04 -7.67 19.28
C SER A 376 -3.16 -6.53 20.29
N LYS A 377 -2.80 -5.30 19.93
CA LYS A 377 -3.08 -4.11 20.73
C LYS A 377 -4.56 -3.71 20.73
N GLY A 378 -5.31 -4.18 19.76
CA GLY A 378 -6.75 -3.97 19.67
C GLY A 378 -7.52 -4.99 20.48
N SER A 379 -8.63 -4.57 21.12
CA SER A 379 -9.44 -5.44 21.98
C SER A 379 -10.14 -6.57 21.22
N CYS A 380 -10.45 -6.37 19.94
CA CYS A 380 -11.15 -7.33 19.07
C CYS A 380 -10.46 -7.47 17.70
N ALA A 381 -9.12 -7.56 17.68
CA ALA A 381 -8.34 -7.85 16.48
C ALA A 381 -7.40 -9.02 16.76
N LYS A 382 -7.59 -10.12 16.03
CA LYS A 382 -6.81 -11.35 16.24
C LYS A 382 -6.22 -11.89 14.94
N THR A 383 -5.01 -12.43 15.05
CA THR A 383 -4.36 -13.16 13.97
C THR A 383 -4.31 -14.64 14.30
N PHE A 384 -4.64 -15.46 13.32
CA PHE A 384 -4.62 -16.91 13.38
C PHE A 384 -3.71 -17.48 12.31
N SER A 385 -3.04 -18.58 12.60
CA SER A 385 -2.37 -19.37 11.57
C SER A 385 -3.39 -20.20 10.78
N ASP A 386 -2.97 -20.76 9.65
CA ASP A 386 -3.82 -21.62 8.83
C ASP A 386 -4.33 -22.87 9.59
N ASN A 387 -3.63 -23.28 10.65
CA ASN A 387 -3.94 -24.45 11.45
C ASN A 387 -4.84 -24.16 12.67
N ASP A 388 -5.04 -22.90 13.04
CA ASP A 388 -5.81 -22.50 14.24
C ASP A 388 -7.32 -22.49 13.97
N LEU A 389 -7.83 -23.55 13.31
CA LEU A 389 -9.23 -23.62 12.86
C LEU A 389 -10.24 -23.55 14.00
N LYS A 390 -9.94 -24.20 15.15
CA LYS A 390 -10.82 -24.22 16.31
C LYS A 390 -10.94 -22.85 16.98
N GLU A 391 -9.81 -22.21 17.19
CA GLU A 391 -9.69 -20.89 17.79
C GLU A 391 -10.31 -19.82 16.88
N MET A 392 -10.07 -19.91 15.57
CA MET A 392 -10.68 -19.06 14.56
C MET A 392 -12.20 -19.20 14.55
N LYS A 393 -12.70 -20.43 14.55
CA LYS A 393 -14.15 -20.73 14.61
C LYS A 393 -14.77 -20.17 15.90
N PHE A 394 -14.09 -20.33 17.04
CA PHE A 394 -14.54 -19.78 18.32
C PHE A 394 -14.63 -18.25 18.27
N TYR A 395 -13.61 -17.59 17.73
CA TYR A 395 -13.60 -16.12 17.58
C TYR A 395 -14.75 -15.63 16.70
N VAL A 396 -14.99 -16.25 15.54
CA VAL A 396 -16.09 -15.87 14.65
C VAL A 396 -17.45 -16.10 15.32
N LYS A 397 -17.63 -17.20 16.05
CA LYS A 397 -18.84 -17.44 16.85
C LYS A 397 -19.08 -16.34 17.87
N MET A 398 -18.05 -15.95 18.62
CA MET A 398 -18.14 -14.87 19.61
C MET A 398 -18.64 -13.56 18.96
N VAL A 399 -18.13 -13.20 17.77
CA VAL A 399 -18.57 -12.00 17.03
C VAL A 399 -20.02 -12.15 16.54
N ILE A 400 -20.40 -13.32 16.02
CA ILE A 400 -21.78 -13.60 15.58
C ILE A 400 -22.75 -13.54 16.76
N ASP A 401 -22.44 -14.20 17.89
CA ASP A 401 -23.30 -14.23 19.06
C ASP A 401 -23.54 -12.83 19.64
N SER A 402 -22.50 -11.97 19.62
CA SER A 402 -22.64 -10.57 20.06
C SER A 402 -23.56 -9.77 19.11
N PHE A 403 -23.47 -10.03 17.82
CA PHE A 403 -24.36 -9.43 16.81
C PHE A 403 -25.81 -9.87 17.03
N ILE A 404 -26.06 -11.17 17.21
CA ILE A 404 -27.41 -11.72 17.46
C ILE A 404 -28.03 -11.13 18.74
N LYS A 405 -27.21 -10.90 19.76
CA LYS A 405 -27.64 -10.27 21.03
C LYS A 405 -27.81 -8.74 20.92
N ASN A 406 -27.66 -8.13 19.74
CA ASN A 406 -27.68 -6.68 19.53
C ASN A 406 -26.65 -5.92 20.41
N LYS A 407 -25.53 -6.53 20.73
CA LYS A 407 -24.40 -5.97 21.48
C LYS A 407 -23.11 -6.13 20.68
N PRO A 408 -22.96 -5.44 19.53
CA PRO A 408 -21.82 -5.65 18.67
C PRO A 408 -20.53 -5.31 19.42
N LEU A 409 -19.51 -6.15 19.22
CA LEU A 409 -18.19 -5.92 19.76
C LEU A 409 -17.55 -4.69 19.10
N ASN A 410 -16.85 -3.92 19.91
CA ASN A 410 -16.07 -2.78 19.45
C ASN A 410 -14.57 -3.08 19.61
N ASN A 411 -13.83 -2.93 18.53
CA ASN A 411 -12.37 -3.07 18.54
C ASN A 411 -11.72 -1.74 18.93
N SER A 412 -11.58 -1.50 20.23
CA SER A 412 -10.83 -0.35 20.69
C SER A 412 -9.32 -0.55 20.46
N PHE A 413 -8.65 0.47 19.96
CA PHE A 413 -7.21 0.44 19.71
C PHE A 413 -6.54 1.66 20.38
N PRO A 414 -5.47 1.46 21.18
CA PRO A 414 -4.87 2.55 21.93
C PRO A 414 -4.23 3.59 21.01
N ASN A 415 -4.53 4.85 21.25
CA ASN A 415 -3.95 6.00 20.53
C ASN A 415 -4.10 5.93 19.00
N ILE A 416 -5.24 5.41 18.51
CA ILE A 416 -5.47 5.28 17.06
C ILE A 416 -5.38 6.63 16.33
N GLU A 417 -5.71 7.74 16.98
CA GLU A 417 -5.63 9.10 16.44
C GLU A 417 -4.21 9.48 15.98
N ASN A 418 -3.17 8.93 16.60
CA ASN A 418 -1.77 9.12 16.21
C ASN A 418 -1.46 8.52 14.82
N TYR A 419 -2.32 7.63 14.33
CA TYR A 419 -2.22 7.03 13.00
C TYR A 419 -3.12 7.73 11.96
N SER A 420 -3.80 8.81 12.33
CA SER A 420 -4.52 9.63 11.35
C SER A 420 -3.53 10.28 10.37
N ARG A 421 -3.92 10.43 9.10
CA ARG A 421 -3.06 11.07 8.09
C ARG A 421 -2.67 12.50 8.47
N ILE A 422 -3.52 13.20 9.22
CA ILE A 422 -3.22 14.53 9.77
C ILE A 422 -2.10 14.45 10.80
N ALA A 423 -2.20 13.54 11.79
CA ALA A 423 -1.17 13.37 12.83
C ALA A 423 0.17 12.92 12.23
N LEU A 424 0.13 11.98 11.29
CA LEU A 424 1.32 11.50 10.59
C LEU A 424 1.96 12.59 9.71
N THR A 425 1.16 13.50 9.13
CA THR A 425 1.70 14.65 8.40
C THR A 425 2.38 15.66 9.32
N LYS A 426 1.84 15.88 10.53
CA LYS A 426 2.52 16.69 11.56
C LYS A 426 3.88 16.08 11.94
N LYS A 427 3.92 14.75 12.16
CA LYS A 427 5.16 14.02 12.42
C LYS A 427 6.15 14.18 11.27
N LEU A 428 5.71 14.02 10.02
CA LEU A 428 6.51 14.23 8.82
C LEU A 428 7.07 15.64 8.74
N SER A 429 6.24 16.66 8.94
CA SER A 429 6.64 18.07 8.93
C SER A 429 7.75 18.35 9.96
N ASN A 430 7.62 17.81 11.16
CA ASN A 430 8.64 17.92 12.21
C ASN A 430 9.96 17.24 11.81
N ILE A 431 9.88 16.06 11.20
CA ILE A 431 11.06 15.35 10.70
C ILE A 431 11.76 16.18 9.61
N ILE A 432 11.02 16.71 8.63
CA ILE A 432 11.60 17.51 7.54
C ILE A 432 12.26 18.79 8.09
N SER A 433 11.65 19.43 9.09
CA SER A 433 12.10 20.72 9.65
C SER A 433 13.32 20.63 10.59
N LYS A 434 13.53 19.50 11.27
CA LYS A 434 14.70 19.28 12.13
C LYS A 434 15.96 19.24 11.28
N GLN A 435 16.94 20.07 11.65
CA GLN A 435 18.27 20.12 11.01
C GLN A 435 19.07 18.86 11.23
#